data_40bfe9fd88d5fd37ac010ef5d192cbd5
#
_entry.id   40bfe9fd88d5fd37ac010ef5d192cbd5
#
_cell.length_a   1.000
_cell.length_b   1.000
_cell.length_c   1.000
_cell.angle_alpha   90.00
_cell.angle_beta   90.00
_cell.angle_gamma   90.00
#
_symmetry.space_group_name_H-M   'P 1'
#
loop_
_entity.id
_entity.type
_entity.pdbx_description
1 polymer ?
#
loop_
_entity_poly.entity_id
_entity_poly.type
_entity_poly.pdbx_seq_one_letter_code
_entity_poly.pdbx_strand_id
1 'polypeptide(L)'
;MAQARAVLRDTATLIDANPADSCALACARARLAVEAAASEVLTRAGRALGAGPLCRDAGFARVMADLPVFIRQSHAERDQAALGRLVCNQEEPPWQL
;
A
#
# COMPACT_ATOMS: atom_id res chain seq x y z
N MET A 1 2.57 9.65 -1.48
CA MET A 1 3.95 9.17 -1.14
C MET A 1 4.33 9.43 0.31
N ALA A 2 4.23 10.66 0.83
CA ALA A 2 4.59 10.97 2.22
C ALA A 2 3.84 10.13 3.25
N GLN A 3 2.54 9.97 3.07
CA GLN A 3 1.70 9.16 3.96
C GLN A 3 2.14 7.69 3.98
N ALA A 4 2.35 7.06 2.82
CA ALA A 4 2.81 5.67 2.74
C ALA A 4 4.17 5.48 3.44
N ARG A 5 5.08 6.43 3.26
CA ARG A 5 6.38 6.42 3.94
C ARG A 5 6.26 6.54 5.46
N ALA A 6 5.39 7.42 5.95
CA ALA A 6 5.14 7.56 7.38
C ALA A 6 4.58 6.27 7.98
N VAL A 7 3.56 5.69 7.37
CA VAL A 7 2.94 4.43 7.82
C VAL A 7 3.96 3.28 7.84
N LEU A 8 4.84 3.18 6.82
CA LEU A 8 5.89 2.17 6.78
C LEU A 8 6.88 2.33 7.95
N ARG A 9 7.31 3.55 8.24
CA ARG A 9 8.23 3.83 9.36
C ARG A 9 7.60 3.51 10.71
N ASP A 10 6.38 3.93 10.91
CA ASP A 10 5.64 3.67 12.15
C ASP A 10 5.45 2.17 12.36
N THR A 11 5.11 1.44 11.29
CA THR A 11 4.96 -0.01 11.33
C THR A 11 6.29 -0.69 11.65
N ALA A 12 7.39 -0.28 11.04
CA ALA A 12 8.72 -0.83 11.33
C ALA A 12 9.10 -0.59 12.80
N THR A 13 8.90 0.62 13.31
CA THR A 13 9.15 0.95 14.72
C THR A 13 8.32 0.09 15.67
N LEU A 14 7.06 -0.14 15.33
CA LEU A 14 6.17 -0.99 16.12
C LEU A 14 6.65 -2.45 16.15
N ILE A 15 7.08 -2.99 15.02
CA ILE A 15 7.62 -4.35 14.92
C ILE A 15 8.89 -4.48 15.77
N ASP A 16 9.80 -3.52 15.67
CA ASP A 16 11.06 -3.53 16.42
C ASP A 16 10.82 -3.45 17.93
N ALA A 17 9.80 -2.69 18.36
CA ALA A 17 9.44 -2.56 19.77
C ALA A 17 8.71 -3.79 20.32
N ASN A 18 8.07 -4.59 19.47
CA ASN A 18 7.22 -5.72 19.86
C ASN A 18 7.51 -6.97 19.01
N PRO A 19 8.75 -7.53 19.08
CA PRO A 19 9.17 -8.61 18.18
C PRO A 19 8.39 -9.92 18.36
N ALA A 20 7.72 -10.09 19.50
CA ALA A 20 6.89 -11.27 19.77
C ALA A 20 5.45 -11.14 19.30
N ASP A 21 5.01 -9.92 18.92
CA ASP A 21 3.67 -9.64 18.41
C ASP A 21 3.63 -9.80 16.89
N SER A 22 2.52 -10.29 16.36
CA SER A 22 2.30 -10.39 14.91
C SER A 22 2.20 -9.04 14.22
N CYS A 23 1.82 -7.97 14.94
CA CYS A 23 1.57 -6.62 14.43
C CYS A 23 0.62 -6.61 13.20
N ALA A 24 -0.31 -7.56 13.14
CA ALA A 24 -1.12 -7.85 11.97
C ALA A 24 -1.90 -6.61 11.48
N LEU A 25 -2.48 -5.84 12.40
CA LEU A 25 -3.24 -4.63 12.06
C LEU A 25 -2.35 -3.56 11.42
N ALA A 26 -1.17 -3.32 12.00
CA ALA A 26 -0.21 -2.33 11.48
C ALA A 26 0.34 -2.74 10.11
N CYS A 27 0.67 -4.01 9.95
CA CYS A 27 1.13 -4.57 8.68
C CYS A 27 0.06 -4.48 7.59
N ALA A 28 -1.20 -4.80 7.91
CA ALA A 28 -2.32 -4.66 6.97
C ALA A 28 -2.53 -3.21 6.54
N ARG A 29 -2.49 -2.26 7.47
CA ARG A 29 -2.56 -0.82 7.18
C ARG A 29 -1.42 -0.36 6.28
N ALA A 30 -0.20 -0.77 6.58
CA ALA A 30 0.98 -0.42 5.79
C ALA A 30 0.86 -0.97 4.36
N ARG A 31 0.45 -2.22 4.21
CA ARG A 31 0.22 -2.84 2.91
C ARG A 31 -0.76 -2.05 2.06
N LEU A 32 -1.93 -1.72 2.61
CA LEU A 32 -2.97 -0.99 1.91
C LEU A 32 -2.55 0.44 1.56
N ALA A 33 -1.83 1.13 2.46
CA ALA A 33 -1.32 2.48 2.21
C ALA A 33 -0.31 2.50 1.06
N VAL A 34 0.60 1.52 1.02
CA VAL A 34 1.60 1.39 -0.05
C VAL A 34 0.94 1.05 -1.39
N GLU A 35 -0.02 0.14 -1.38
CA GLU A 35 -0.78 -0.23 -2.58
C GLU A 35 -1.52 0.97 -3.17
N ALA A 36 -2.23 1.73 -2.33
CA ALA A 36 -2.95 2.92 -2.77
C ALA A 36 -1.99 3.96 -3.38
N ALA A 37 -0.86 4.21 -2.72
CA ALA A 37 0.16 5.13 -3.22
C ALA A 37 0.76 4.67 -4.55
N ALA A 38 1.09 3.40 -4.69
CA ALA A 38 1.63 2.84 -5.94
C ALA A 38 0.62 2.92 -7.09
N SER A 39 -0.63 2.59 -6.83
CA SER A 39 -1.71 2.67 -7.82
C SER A 39 -1.92 4.11 -8.31
N GLU A 40 -1.87 5.07 -7.39
CA GLU A 40 -2.00 6.49 -7.73
C GLU A 40 -0.81 6.99 -8.56
N VAL A 41 0.43 6.60 -8.20
CA VAL A 41 1.63 6.96 -8.95
C VAL A 41 1.57 6.41 -10.37
N LEU A 42 1.18 5.15 -10.55
CA LEU A 42 0.99 4.55 -11.88
C LEU A 42 0.01 5.36 -12.73
N THR A 43 -1.15 5.69 -12.17
CA THR A 43 -2.17 6.46 -12.87
C THR A 43 -1.66 7.86 -13.25
N ARG A 44 -1.07 8.57 -12.29
CA ARG A 44 -0.58 9.94 -12.52
C ARG A 44 0.58 9.98 -13.50
N ALA A 45 1.54 9.05 -13.40
CA ALA A 45 2.68 8.96 -14.32
C ALA A 45 2.20 8.68 -15.75
N GLY A 46 1.29 7.73 -15.93
CA GLY A 46 0.72 7.44 -17.25
C GLY A 46 0.01 8.63 -17.87
N ARG A 47 -0.78 9.36 -17.08
CA ARG A 47 -1.49 10.56 -17.54
C ARG A 47 -0.52 11.71 -17.88
N ALA A 48 0.50 11.92 -17.06
CA ALA A 48 1.44 13.01 -17.24
C ALA A 48 2.37 12.81 -18.45
N LEU A 49 2.82 11.58 -18.66
CA LEU A 49 3.79 11.24 -19.71
C LEU A 49 3.13 10.87 -21.05
N GLY A 50 1.87 10.44 -21.02
CA GLY A 50 1.14 10.04 -22.22
C GLY A 50 1.63 8.75 -22.84
N ALA A 51 1.26 8.49 -24.09
CA ALA A 51 1.56 7.25 -24.81
C ALA A 51 3.02 7.13 -25.26
N GLY A 52 3.73 8.23 -25.44
CA GLY A 52 5.10 8.24 -26.00
C GLY A 52 6.06 7.31 -25.25
N PRO A 53 6.28 7.47 -23.96
CA PRO A 53 7.18 6.60 -23.19
C PRO A 53 6.72 5.13 -23.16
N LEU A 54 5.42 4.87 -23.14
CA LEU A 54 4.89 3.49 -23.20
C LEU A 54 5.27 2.78 -24.51
N CYS A 55 5.38 3.53 -25.61
CA CYS A 55 5.71 2.98 -26.93
C CYS A 55 7.23 2.96 -27.22
N ARG A 56 8.00 3.85 -26.62
CA ARG A 56 9.39 4.11 -26.99
C ARG A 56 10.42 3.79 -25.93
N ASP A 57 10.03 3.76 -24.66
CA ASP A 57 10.90 3.43 -23.54
C ASP A 57 10.54 2.04 -23.00
N ALA A 58 11.34 1.05 -23.37
CA ALA A 58 11.10 -0.34 -22.98
C ALA A 58 11.15 -0.54 -21.46
N GLY A 59 12.03 0.17 -20.74
CA GLY A 59 12.14 0.12 -19.30
C GLY A 59 10.89 0.66 -18.61
N PHE A 60 10.42 1.82 -19.03
CA PHE A 60 9.18 2.41 -18.52
C PHE A 60 7.95 1.55 -18.83
N ALA A 61 7.83 1.08 -20.06
CA ALA A 61 6.74 0.20 -20.49
C ALA A 61 6.69 -1.08 -19.64
N ARG A 62 7.83 -1.67 -19.34
CA ARG A 62 7.95 -2.86 -18.53
C ARG A 62 7.49 -2.61 -17.08
N VAL A 63 7.96 -1.53 -16.45
CA VAL A 63 7.52 -1.16 -15.08
C VAL A 63 6.02 -0.93 -15.03
N MET A 64 5.46 -0.24 -16.03
CA MET A 64 4.02 0.03 -16.11
C MET A 64 3.18 -1.25 -16.33
N ALA A 65 3.77 -2.29 -16.93
CA ALA A 65 3.13 -3.59 -17.08
C ALA A 65 3.29 -4.49 -15.85
N ASP A 66 4.48 -4.54 -15.25
CA ASP A 66 4.83 -5.47 -14.18
C ASP A 66 4.29 -5.02 -12.82
N LEU A 67 4.35 -3.72 -12.52
CA LEU A 67 3.93 -3.21 -11.21
C LEU A 67 2.45 -3.46 -10.89
N PRO A 68 1.50 -3.30 -11.82
CA PRO A 68 0.11 -3.70 -11.58
C PRO A 68 -0.04 -5.19 -11.23
N VAL A 69 0.71 -6.07 -11.88
CA VAL A 69 0.70 -7.52 -11.56
C VAL A 69 1.20 -7.75 -10.14
N PHE A 70 2.32 -7.14 -9.78
CA PHE A 70 2.88 -7.23 -8.42
C PHE A 70 1.90 -6.72 -7.36
N ILE A 71 1.29 -5.55 -7.58
CA ILE A 71 0.31 -4.96 -6.66
C ILE A 71 -0.88 -5.90 -6.45
N ARG A 72 -1.35 -6.56 -7.51
CA ARG A 72 -2.51 -7.47 -7.47
C ARG A 72 -2.21 -8.86 -6.92
N GLN A 73 -1.01 -9.13 -6.45
CA GLN A 73 -0.74 -10.33 -5.64
C GLN A 73 -1.50 -10.31 -4.30
N SER A 74 -1.93 -9.14 -3.84
CA SER A 74 -2.93 -8.98 -2.79
C SER A 74 -4.30 -8.62 -3.37
N HIS A 75 -5.35 -8.86 -2.59
CA HIS A 75 -6.73 -8.58 -2.98
C HIS A 75 -7.26 -7.37 -2.21
N ALA A 76 -7.07 -6.16 -2.74
CA ALA A 76 -7.30 -4.88 -2.05
C ALA A 76 -8.63 -4.82 -1.29
N GLU A 77 -9.74 -5.14 -1.95
CA GLU A 77 -11.08 -5.08 -1.34
C GLU A 77 -11.27 -6.12 -0.23
N ARG A 78 -10.73 -7.31 -0.42
CA ARG A 78 -10.76 -8.38 0.60
C ARG A 78 -9.88 -8.01 1.80
N ASP A 79 -8.71 -7.44 1.55
CA ASP A 79 -7.79 -6.99 2.59
C ASP A 79 -8.36 -5.81 3.36
N GLN A 80 -9.04 -4.88 2.69
CA GLN A 80 -9.77 -3.78 3.32
C GLN A 80 -10.91 -4.28 4.20
N ALA A 81 -11.69 -5.26 3.73
CA ALA A 81 -12.76 -5.87 4.50
C ALA A 81 -12.20 -6.61 5.73
N ALA A 82 -11.09 -7.33 5.59
CA ALA A 82 -10.41 -8.00 6.69
C ALA A 82 -9.88 -6.99 7.72
N LEU A 83 -9.26 -5.90 7.26
CA LEU A 83 -8.81 -4.80 8.11
C LEU A 83 -9.98 -4.17 8.87
N GLY A 84 -11.10 -3.92 8.19
CA GLY A 84 -12.32 -3.40 8.82
C GLY A 84 -12.81 -4.28 9.96
N ARG A 85 -12.82 -5.59 9.77
CA ARG A 85 -13.17 -6.54 10.84
C ARG A 85 -12.21 -6.48 12.03
N LEU A 86 -10.89 -6.39 11.77
CA LEU A 86 -9.89 -6.24 12.83
C LEU A 86 -10.09 -4.96 13.63
N VAL A 87 -10.40 -3.85 12.96
CA VAL A 87 -10.66 -2.55 13.60
C VAL A 87 -11.93 -2.59 14.44
N CYS A 88 -13.01 -3.19 13.92
CA CYS A 88 -14.28 -3.31 14.65
C CYS A 88 -14.18 -4.19 15.90
N ASN A 89 -13.23 -5.10 15.94
CA ASN A 89 -13.02 -5.99 17.08
C ASN A 89 -12.07 -5.40 18.15
N GLN A 90 -11.54 -4.20 17.94
CA GLN A 90 -10.74 -3.51 18.95
C GLN A 90 -11.63 -2.94 20.06
N GLU A 91 -11.19 -3.04 21.31
CA GLU A 91 -11.89 -2.48 22.47
C GLU A 91 -11.97 -0.96 22.42
N GLU A 92 -10.91 -0.31 21.89
CA GLU A 92 -10.87 1.14 21.72
C GLU A 92 -10.93 1.52 20.24
N PRO A 93 -11.81 2.46 19.86
CA PRO A 93 -11.87 2.95 18.48
C PRO A 93 -10.56 3.61 18.06
N PRO A 94 -9.99 3.28 16.89
CA PRO A 94 -8.70 3.82 16.46
C PRO A 94 -8.75 5.32 16.07
N TRP A 95 -9.94 5.91 16.06
CA TRP A 95 -10.17 7.34 15.78
C TRP A 95 -10.37 8.20 17.03
N GLN A 96 -10.24 7.66 18.23
CA GLN A 96 -10.19 8.46 19.44
C GLN A 96 -8.85 9.20 19.50
N LEU A 97 -8.95 10.51 19.58
CA LEU A 97 -7.82 11.40 19.77
C LEU A 97 -7.48 11.58 21.26
#